data_cbae6c07538d9010721beca9c968e190
#
_entry.id   cbae6c07538d9010721beca9c968e190
#
_cell.length_a   1.000
_cell.length_b   1.000
_cell.length_c   1.000
_cell.angle_alpha   90.00
_cell.angle_beta   90.00
_cell.angle_gamma   90.00
#
_symmetry.space_group_name_H-M   'P 1'
#
loop_
_entity.id
_entity.type
_entity.pdbx_description
1 polymer ?
#
loop_
_entity_poly.entity_id
_entity_poly.type
_entity_poly.pdbx_seq_one_letter_code
_entity_poly.pdbx_strand_id
1 'polypeptide(L)'
;MRRFYPLLAGALLVSVALPIHAQAQDITVGVSWSNFQEERWKTDEAAIKGALEAAGATYVSADAQSSSAKQLSDVEALIAQGVDALIILAQDSQAIGPAIQAAANEGIPVVGYDRLIEDNRAFYLTFDNVEVGRMQAREVLKLAPEGNYVMIKGSPTDPNADFLRGGQQEVLQAAIDGGKIKIVGEAYTDGWLPANAQRNMEQILTANNNKVDAVVASNDGTAGGVVAALTAQGMEGIPVSGQDGDHAALNRVAKGTQTVSVWKDARELGKVAGEIAVALAKGGTMDGVEGAGKWTSPAGTELTARFLAPIPVTRDNLSVVVDAGWITKDALCQGVSGGPAPCN
;
A
#
# COMPACT_ATOMS: atom_id res chain seq x y z
N MET A 1 9.25 75.79 -64.18
CA MET A 1 9.90 74.78 -63.32
C MET A 1 9.01 74.50 -62.15
N ARG A 2 8.24 73.37 -62.12
CA ARG A 2 7.40 72.98 -61.03
C ARG A 2 8.08 71.80 -60.33
N ARG A 3 8.44 71.96 -59.06
CA ARG A 3 9.02 70.89 -58.21
C ARG A 3 7.87 70.06 -57.55
N PHE A 4 7.87 68.76 -57.81
CA PHE A 4 6.99 67.80 -57.12
C PHE A 4 7.79 67.26 -55.87
N TYR A 5 7.14 67.29 -54.73
CA TYR A 5 7.59 66.62 -53.55
C TYR A 5 6.76 65.31 -53.34
N PRO A 6 7.35 64.15 -53.12
CA PRO A 6 6.59 62.96 -52.75
C PRO A 6 6.28 62.97 -51.26
N LEU A 7 4.98 62.74 -50.93
CA LEU A 7 4.54 62.41 -49.55
C LEU A 7 4.91 60.97 -49.28
N LEU A 8 5.74 60.73 -48.24
CA LEU A 8 5.90 59.40 -47.64
C LEU A 8 4.76 59.17 -46.63
N ALA A 9 3.86 58.21 -46.92
CA ALA A 9 2.88 57.68 -46.01
C ALA A 9 3.54 56.61 -45.15
N GLY A 10 3.80 56.92 -43.87
CA GLY A 10 4.27 55.92 -42.89
C GLY A 10 3.09 55.05 -42.39
N ALA A 11 3.11 53.76 -42.73
CA ALA A 11 2.17 52.79 -42.17
C ALA A 11 2.63 52.38 -40.78
N LEU A 12 1.89 52.77 -39.73
CA LEU A 12 2.05 52.26 -38.36
C LEU A 12 1.46 50.85 -38.33
N LEU A 13 2.31 49.83 -38.22
CA LEU A 13 1.94 48.46 -37.85
C LEU A 13 1.65 48.41 -36.36
N VAL A 14 0.37 48.42 -35.96
CA VAL A 14 -0.07 48.13 -34.59
C VAL A 14 -0.04 46.61 -34.40
N SER A 15 0.98 46.10 -33.72
CA SER A 15 1.06 44.70 -33.27
C SER A 15 0.03 44.45 -32.15
N VAL A 16 -1.11 43.87 -32.47
CA VAL A 16 -2.06 43.36 -31.46
C VAL A 16 -1.49 42.09 -30.87
N ALA A 17 -0.89 42.16 -29.68
CA ALA A 17 -0.52 41.00 -28.87
C ALA A 17 -1.84 40.38 -28.36
N LEU A 18 -2.26 39.29 -28.95
CA LEU A 18 -3.35 38.46 -28.41
C LEU A 18 -2.81 37.81 -27.13
N PRO A 19 -3.55 37.84 -26.02
CA PRO A 19 -3.17 37.08 -24.84
C PRO A 19 -3.24 35.59 -25.19
N ILE A 20 -2.11 34.91 -25.17
CA ILE A 20 -2.06 33.45 -25.19
C ILE A 20 -2.63 33.03 -23.83
N HIS A 21 -3.89 32.65 -23.81
CA HIS A 21 -4.44 31.91 -22.69
C HIS A 21 -3.73 30.55 -22.73
N ALA A 22 -2.79 30.31 -21.81
CA ALA A 22 -2.32 28.98 -21.52
C ALA A 22 -3.57 28.20 -21.07
N GLN A 23 -4.12 27.36 -21.93
CA GLN A 23 -5.09 26.36 -21.53
C GLN A 23 -4.37 25.52 -20.47
N ALA A 24 -4.95 25.45 -19.27
CA ALA A 24 -4.52 24.48 -18.29
C ALA A 24 -4.64 23.12 -18.98
N GLN A 25 -3.52 22.41 -19.14
CA GLN A 25 -3.51 21.10 -19.74
C GLN A 25 -4.33 20.19 -18.80
N ASP A 26 -5.39 19.57 -19.32
CA ASP A 26 -6.21 18.63 -18.57
C ASP A 26 -5.35 17.40 -18.28
N ILE A 27 -4.87 17.28 -17.04
CA ILE A 27 -4.00 16.18 -16.62
C ILE A 27 -4.84 14.91 -16.49
N THR A 28 -4.38 13.83 -17.12
CA THR A 28 -4.95 12.49 -16.96
C THR A 28 -3.96 11.58 -16.25
N VAL A 29 -4.37 10.98 -15.13
CA VAL A 29 -3.55 10.02 -14.35
C VAL A 29 -4.10 8.62 -14.57
N GLY A 30 -3.22 7.74 -15.06
CA GLY A 30 -3.48 6.30 -15.21
C GLY A 30 -3.15 5.54 -13.94
N VAL A 31 -4.06 4.69 -13.46
CA VAL A 31 -3.82 3.85 -12.29
C VAL A 31 -3.89 2.39 -12.66
N SER A 32 -2.79 1.65 -12.46
CA SER A 32 -2.72 0.21 -12.69
C SER A 32 -2.79 -0.54 -11.36
N TRP A 33 -3.91 -1.21 -11.13
CA TRP A 33 -4.15 -2.04 -9.96
C TRP A 33 -3.67 -3.48 -10.18
N SER A 34 -3.08 -4.09 -9.14
CA SER A 34 -2.74 -5.53 -9.18
C SER A 34 -3.99 -6.41 -9.14
N ASN A 35 -4.93 -6.06 -8.27
CA ASN A 35 -6.26 -6.68 -8.08
C ASN A 35 -7.06 -5.86 -7.04
N PHE A 36 -8.28 -6.31 -6.72
CA PHE A 36 -9.15 -5.73 -5.69
C PHE A 36 -9.55 -6.74 -4.62
N GLN A 37 -8.67 -7.67 -4.25
CA GLN A 37 -8.97 -8.72 -3.27
C GLN A 37 -8.89 -8.23 -1.83
N GLU A 38 -7.88 -7.39 -1.48
CA GLU A 38 -7.82 -6.76 -0.18
C GLU A 38 -8.86 -5.64 -0.09
N GLU A 39 -9.53 -5.55 1.05
CA GLU A 39 -10.60 -4.59 1.31
C GLU A 39 -10.15 -3.15 1.09
N ARG A 40 -8.93 -2.83 1.49
CA ARG A 40 -8.35 -1.49 1.42
C ARG A 40 -8.29 -0.91 0.01
N TRP A 41 -8.05 -1.72 -1.05
CA TRP A 41 -7.83 -1.19 -2.41
C TRP A 41 -8.98 -0.35 -2.95
N LYS A 42 -10.22 -0.59 -2.49
CA LYS A 42 -11.38 0.26 -2.84
C LYS A 42 -11.32 1.62 -2.15
N THR A 43 -10.82 1.64 -0.91
CA THR A 43 -10.61 2.89 -0.16
C THR A 43 -9.46 3.69 -0.76
N ASP A 44 -8.34 3.02 -1.09
CA ASP A 44 -7.21 3.61 -1.80
C ASP A 44 -7.64 4.23 -3.13
N GLU A 45 -8.43 3.50 -3.94
CA GLU A 45 -8.96 3.99 -5.21
C GLU A 45 -9.84 5.24 -5.03
N ALA A 46 -10.75 5.21 -4.05
CA ALA A 46 -11.62 6.35 -3.77
C ALA A 46 -10.81 7.59 -3.33
N ALA A 47 -9.76 7.39 -2.55
CA ALA A 47 -8.88 8.48 -2.09
C ALA A 47 -8.05 9.06 -3.25
N ILE A 48 -7.49 8.22 -4.14
CA ILE A 48 -6.80 8.66 -5.34
C ILE A 48 -7.76 9.47 -6.23
N LYS A 49 -8.95 8.94 -6.52
CA LYS A 49 -9.97 9.63 -7.32
C LYS A 49 -10.31 11.01 -6.74
N GLY A 50 -10.57 11.07 -5.43
CA GLY A 50 -10.89 12.32 -4.76
C GLY A 50 -9.75 13.35 -4.83
N ALA A 51 -8.49 12.92 -4.70
CA ALA A 51 -7.33 13.80 -4.81
C ALA A 51 -7.15 14.33 -6.23
N LEU A 52 -7.32 13.48 -7.25
CA LEU A 52 -7.24 13.88 -8.66
C LEU A 52 -8.36 14.85 -9.03
N GLU A 53 -9.60 14.56 -8.63
CA GLU A 53 -10.75 15.43 -8.85
C GLU A 53 -10.55 16.81 -8.20
N ALA A 54 -10.06 16.85 -6.95
CA ALA A 54 -9.75 18.10 -6.27
C ALA A 54 -8.65 18.92 -6.97
N ALA A 55 -7.74 18.25 -7.69
CA ALA A 55 -6.68 18.88 -8.48
C ALA A 55 -7.11 19.24 -9.91
N GLY A 56 -8.36 18.94 -10.32
CA GLY A 56 -8.87 19.11 -11.67
C GLY A 56 -8.27 18.11 -12.68
N ALA A 57 -7.82 16.93 -12.20
CA ALA A 57 -7.24 15.89 -13.03
C ALA A 57 -8.23 14.74 -13.27
N THR A 58 -8.06 14.04 -14.39
CA THR A 58 -8.89 12.90 -14.78
C THR A 58 -8.26 11.60 -14.28
N TYR A 59 -9.09 10.71 -13.72
CA TYR A 59 -8.72 9.35 -13.33
C TYR A 59 -9.11 8.35 -14.42
N VAL A 60 -8.16 7.52 -14.86
CA VAL A 60 -8.41 6.32 -15.67
C VAL A 60 -7.69 5.14 -15.03
N SER A 61 -8.23 3.92 -15.14
CA SER A 61 -7.60 2.78 -14.47
C SER A 61 -7.77 1.46 -15.21
N ALA A 62 -6.91 0.51 -14.86
CA ALA A 62 -6.99 -0.87 -15.28
C ALA A 62 -6.72 -1.80 -14.10
N ASP A 63 -7.35 -2.98 -14.08
CA ASP A 63 -7.20 -4.03 -13.07
C ASP A 63 -6.52 -5.24 -13.70
N ALA A 64 -5.32 -5.57 -13.25
CA ALA A 64 -4.52 -6.69 -13.74
C ALA A 64 -5.08 -8.06 -13.34
N GLN A 65 -6.05 -8.12 -12.42
CA GLN A 65 -6.69 -9.37 -11.97
C GLN A 65 -5.67 -10.42 -11.53
N SER A 66 -4.65 -9.99 -10.80
CA SER A 66 -3.54 -10.82 -10.32
C SER A 66 -2.66 -11.44 -11.44
N SER A 67 -2.66 -10.86 -12.64
CA SER A 67 -1.82 -11.30 -13.78
C SER A 67 -0.76 -10.25 -14.12
N SER A 68 0.51 -10.58 -13.94
CA SER A 68 1.63 -9.69 -14.31
C SER A 68 1.68 -9.42 -15.81
N ALA A 69 1.35 -10.42 -16.65
CA ALA A 69 1.29 -10.23 -18.09
C ALA A 69 0.16 -9.27 -18.49
N LYS A 70 -1.02 -9.39 -17.85
CA LYS A 70 -2.11 -8.44 -18.07
C LYS A 70 -1.73 -7.04 -17.59
N GLN A 71 -1.05 -6.91 -16.43
CA GLN A 71 -0.63 -5.63 -15.93
C GLN A 71 0.27 -4.87 -16.91
N LEU A 72 1.21 -5.58 -17.56
CA LEU A 72 2.05 -4.97 -18.59
C LEU A 72 1.19 -4.43 -19.74
N SER A 73 0.28 -5.23 -20.29
CA SER A 73 -0.62 -4.80 -21.38
C SER A 73 -1.55 -3.65 -20.94
N ASP A 74 -2.02 -3.66 -19.69
CA ASP A 74 -2.85 -2.59 -19.13
C ASP A 74 -2.09 -1.27 -19.06
N VAL A 75 -0.82 -1.28 -18.59
CA VAL A 75 0.02 -0.08 -18.55
C VAL A 75 0.32 0.45 -19.94
N GLU A 76 0.64 -0.43 -20.91
CA GLU A 76 0.82 -0.03 -22.32
C GLU A 76 -0.46 0.62 -22.90
N ALA A 77 -1.63 0.09 -22.55
CA ALA A 77 -2.90 0.65 -22.97
C ALA A 77 -3.18 2.03 -22.34
N LEU A 78 -2.83 2.23 -21.07
CA LEU A 78 -2.93 3.53 -20.40
C LEU A 78 -1.98 4.57 -21.03
N ILE A 79 -0.75 4.17 -21.33
CA ILE A 79 0.22 5.02 -22.05
C ILE A 79 -0.35 5.42 -23.44
N ALA A 80 -0.88 4.45 -24.19
CA ALA A 80 -1.48 4.71 -25.50
C ALA A 80 -2.72 5.63 -25.45
N GLN A 81 -3.41 5.71 -24.30
CA GLN A 81 -4.50 6.66 -24.05
C GLN A 81 -4.00 8.09 -23.80
N GLY A 82 -2.69 8.29 -23.65
CA GLY A 82 -2.09 9.60 -23.44
C GLY A 82 -2.20 10.11 -22.01
N VAL A 83 -1.97 9.22 -21.01
CA VAL A 83 -1.91 9.63 -19.61
C VAL A 83 -0.64 10.46 -19.35
N ASP A 84 -0.74 11.44 -18.46
CA ASP A 84 0.36 12.35 -18.10
C ASP A 84 1.19 11.86 -16.91
N ALA A 85 0.66 10.92 -16.12
CA ALA A 85 1.36 10.21 -15.05
C ALA A 85 0.73 8.85 -14.81
N LEU A 86 1.50 7.95 -14.18
CA LEU A 86 1.06 6.62 -13.78
C LEU A 86 1.21 6.42 -12.27
N ILE A 87 0.21 5.79 -11.66
CA ILE A 87 0.27 5.20 -10.32
C ILE A 87 0.16 3.68 -10.50
N ILE A 88 1.15 2.92 -10.02
CA ILE A 88 1.22 1.47 -10.25
C ILE A 88 1.31 0.72 -8.93
N LEU A 89 0.29 -0.07 -8.61
CA LEU A 89 0.34 -1.12 -7.59
C LEU A 89 0.86 -2.40 -8.25
N ALA A 90 2.14 -2.69 -8.14
CA ALA A 90 2.75 -3.81 -8.85
C ALA A 90 2.23 -5.18 -8.38
N GLN A 91 1.83 -6.03 -9.32
CA GLN A 91 1.48 -7.43 -9.06
C GLN A 91 2.72 -8.26 -8.74
N ASP A 92 3.82 -7.95 -9.41
CA ASP A 92 5.12 -8.58 -9.24
C ASP A 92 6.21 -7.50 -9.41
N SER A 93 7.04 -7.33 -8.38
CA SER A 93 8.07 -6.29 -8.32
C SER A 93 9.15 -6.41 -9.39
N GLN A 94 9.36 -7.61 -9.91
CA GLN A 94 10.37 -7.90 -10.93
C GLN A 94 9.76 -7.84 -12.35
N ALA A 95 8.56 -8.39 -12.52
CA ALA A 95 7.91 -8.47 -13.83
C ALA A 95 7.42 -7.10 -14.34
N ILE A 96 7.29 -6.08 -13.48
CA ILE A 96 6.80 -4.75 -13.85
C ILE A 96 7.83 -3.90 -14.62
N GLY A 97 9.12 -4.26 -14.62
CA GLY A 97 10.20 -3.47 -15.22
C GLY A 97 9.95 -3.02 -16.67
N PRO A 98 9.48 -3.87 -17.60
CA PRO A 98 9.14 -3.45 -18.95
C PRO A 98 8.07 -2.34 -19.01
N ALA A 99 7.09 -2.34 -18.11
CA ALA A 99 6.07 -1.28 -18.02
C ALA A 99 6.69 0.06 -17.61
N ILE A 100 7.64 0.05 -16.65
CA ILE A 100 8.38 1.26 -16.26
C ILE A 100 9.24 1.78 -17.40
N GLN A 101 9.87 0.88 -18.15
CA GLN A 101 10.63 1.26 -19.34
C GLN A 101 9.74 1.88 -20.42
N ALA A 102 8.53 1.35 -20.65
CA ALA A 102 7.59 1.90 -21.60
C ALA A 102 7.15 3.33 -21.20
N ALA A 103 6.80 3.54 -19.92
CA ALA A 103 6.46 4.86 -19.39
C ALA A 103 7.64 5.85 -19.54
N ALA A 104 8.85 5.42 -19.24
CA ALA A 104 10.05 6.27 -19.35
C ALA A 104 10.37 6.68 -20.80
N ASN A 105 10.12 5.81 -21.78
CA ASN A 105 10.31 6.11 -23.20
C ASN A 105 9.40 7.26 -23.68
N GLU A 106 8.21 7.38 -23.08
CA GLU A 106 7.25 8.45 -23.38
C GLU A 106 7.36 9.65 -22.42
N GLY A 107 8.34 9.61 -21.48
CA GLY A 107 8.53 10.67 -20.49
C GLY A 107 7.44 10.75 -19.42
N ILE A 108 6.66 9.69 -19.23
CA ILE A 108 5.56 9.63 -18.27
C ILE A 108 6.11 9.26 -16.90
N PRO A 109 5.96 10.12 -15.86
CA PRO A 109 6.40 9.83 -14.50
C PRO A 109 5.57 8.72 -13.87
N VAL A 110 6.22 7.92 -13.00
CA VAL A 110 5.59 6.78 -12.32
C VAL A 110 5.67 6.93 -10.82
N VAL A 111 4.56 6.71 -10.13
CA VAL A 111 4.48 6.49 -8.69
C VAL A 111 4.30 4.99 -8.44
N GLY A 112 5.30 4.34 -7.87
CA GLY A 112 5.21 2.99 -7.32
C GLY A 112 4.43 3.04 -6.02
N TYR A 113 3.21 2.54 -6.04
CA TYR A 113 2.21 2.66 -5.00
C TYR A 113 2.19 1.43 -4.09
N ASP A 114 2.36 1.64 -2.79
CA ASP A 114 2.37 0.64 -1.72
C ASP A 114 3.46 -0.44 -1.87
N ARG A 115 3.56 -1.10 -3.02
CA ARG A 115 4.53 -2.17 -3.30
C ARG A 115 5.76 -1.63 -4.02
N LEU A 116 6.93 -2.13 -3.63
CA LEU A 116 8.20 -1.72 -4.24
C LEU A 116 8.23 -2.06 -5.72
N ILE A 117 8.62 -1.07 -6.52
CA ILE A 117 9.11 -1.25 -7.89
C ILE A 117 10.62 -1.01 -7.85
N GLU A 118 11.40 -2.01 -8.23
CA GLU A 118 12.86 -1.99 -8.15
C GLU A 118 13.48 -1.21 -9.32
N ASP A 119 13.04 0.07 -9.47
CA ASP A 119 13.46 0.96 -10.54
C ASP A 119 13.49 2.42 -10.05
N ASN A 120 14.64 3.09 -10.16
CA ASN A 120 14.82 4.47 -9.69
C ASN A 120 14.08 5.53 -10.50
N ARG A 121 13.43 5.15 -11.59
CA ARG A 121 12.54 6.01 -12.39
C ARG A 121 11.12 6.07 -11.83
N ALA A 122 10.80 5.22 -10.86
CA ALA A 122 9.54 5.26 -10.12
C ALA A 122 9.74 5.90 -8.75
N PHE A 123 8.86 6.83 -8.38
CA PHE A 123 8.78 7.35 -7.01
C PHE A 123 8.15 6.29 -6.11
N TYR A 124 8.80 5.91 -5.02
CA TYR A 124 8.29 4.89 -4.12
C TYR A 124 7.47 5.51 -2.97
N LEU A 125 6.17 5.25 -2.94
CA LEU A 125 5.25 5.70 -1.90
C LEU A 125 4.63 4.51 -1.17
N THR A 126 4.87 4.40 0.13
CA THR A 126 4.34 3.32 0.96
C THR A 126 4.32 3.69 2.45
N PHE A 127 3.99 2.74 3.34
CA PHE A 127 4.22 2.82 4.77
C PHE A 127 5.58 2.21 5.16
N ASP A 128 6.07 2.51 6.37
CA ASP A 128 7.27 1.83 6.89
C ASP A 128 6.96 0.37 7.23
N ASN A 129 7.10 -0.50 6.23
CA ASN A 129 6.74 -1.91 6.36
C ASN A 129 7.67 -2.69 7.31
N VAL A 130 8.91 -2.25 7.52
CA VAL A 130 9.80 -2.84 8.54
C VAL A 130 9.27 -2.51 9.94
N GLU A 131 8.85 -1.25 10.17
CA GLU A 131 8.24 -0.87 11.46
C GLU A 131 6.87 -1.54 11.66
N VAL A 132 6.06 -1.71 10.61
CA VAL A 132 4.85 -2.54 10.69
C VAL A 132 5.17 -3.93 11.22
N GLY A 133 6.17 -4.60 10.67
CA GLY A 133 6.63 -5.92 11.13
C GLY A 133 7.06 -5.90 12.59
N ARG A 134 7.81 -4.88 13.01
CA ARG A 134 8.21 -4.70 14.43
C ARG A 134 6.99 -4.53 15.34
N MET A 135 6.00 -3.74 14.94
CA MET A 135 4.75 -3.53 15.69
C MET A 135 3.98 -4.84 15.84
N GLN A 136 3.82 -5.60 14.78
CA GLN A 136 3.17 -6.92 14.80
C GLN A 136 3.82 -7.86 15.82
N ALA A 137 5.14 -8.03 15.72
CA ALA A 137 5.88 -8.93 16.58
C ALA A 137 5.88 -8.47 18.04
N ARG A 138 5.99 -7.15 18.32
CA ARG A 138 5.92 -6.61 19.68
C ARG A 138 4.59 -6.95 20.36
N GLU A 139 3.48 -6.77 19.68
CA GLU A 139 2.16 -7.01 20.28
C GLU A 139 1.90 -8.51 20.52
N VAL A 140 2.34 -9.37 19.60
CA VAL A 140 2.25 -10.84 19.80
C VAL A 140 3.18 -11.30 20.91
N LEU A 141 4.42 -10.81 20.96
CA LEU A 141 5.42 -11.16 21.98
C LEU A 141 4.99 -10.78 23.41
N LYS A 142 4.24 -9.69 23.58
CA LYS A 142 3.68 -9.29 24.88
C LYS A 142 2.75 -10.36 25.47
N LEU A 143 1.97 -11.02 24.61
CA LEU A 143 0.98 -12.02 25.03
C LEU A 143 1.54 -13.44 25.07
N ALA A 144 2.52 -13.74 24.24
CA ALA A 144 3.20 -15.04 24.19
C ALA A 144 4.72 -14.85 24.25
N PRO A 145 5.32 -14.53 25.41
CA PRO A 145 6.75 -14.23 25.52
C PRO A 145 7.65 -15.46 25.29
N GLU A 146 7.07 -16.65 25.20
CA GLU A 146 7.74 -17.92 24.90
C GLU A 146 6.79 -18.87 24.18
N GLY A 147 7.31 -19.88 23.51
CA GLY A 147 6.51 -20.92 22.86
C GLY A 147 6.82 -21.13 21.38
N ASN A 148 5.94 -21.87 20.72
CA ASN A 148 6.04 -22.24 19.30
C ASN A 148 5.33 -21.20 18.45
N TYR A 149 6.08 -20.53 17.60
CA TYR A 149 5.60 -19.47 16.72
C TYR A 149 5.46 -19.95 15.30
N VAL A 150 4.44 -19.44 14.61
CA VAL A 150 4.23 -19.60 13.17
C VAL A 150 4.31 -18.24 12.50
N MET A 151 5.01 -18.19 11.36
CA MET A 151 5.14 -17.00 10.54
C MET A 151 4.34 -17.21 9.25
N ILE A 152 3.25 -16.46 9.06
CA ILE A 152 2.46 -16.47 7.82
C ILE A 152 2.76 -15.19 7.05
N LYS A 153 3.66 -15.32 6.07
CA LYS A 153 4.14 -14.20 5.25
C LYS A 153 3.14 -13.84 4.15
N GLY A 154 3.37 -12.69 3.52
CA GLY A 154 2.63 -12.24 2.35
C GLY A 154 3.02 -12.99 1.05
N SER A 155 2.71 -12.39 -0.10
CA SER A 155 3.06 -12.97 -1.40
C SER A 155 4.56 -12.94 -1.67
N PRO A 156 5.15 -14.00 -2.24
CA PRO A 156 6.58 -14.03 -2.57
C PRO A 156 6.98 -13.06 -3.70
N THR A 157 6.01 -12.53 -4.45
CA THR A 157 6.25 -11.55 -5.54
C THR A 157 6.18 -10.10 -5.07
N ASP A 158 5.87 -9.89 -3.77
CA ASP A 158 5.77 -8.59 -3.14
C ASP A 158 6.83 -8.44 -2.04
N PRO A 159 7.84 -7.57 -2.22
CA PRO A 159 8.89 -7.34 -1.23
C PRO A 159 8.40 -6.92 0.15
N ASN A 160 7.19 -6.36 0.25
CA ASN A 160 6.61 -6.03 1.55
C ASN A 160 6.52 -7.24 2.47
N ALA A 161 6.28 -8.45 1.92
CA ALA A 161 6.27 -9.69 2.70
C ALA A 161 7.59 -9.93 3.46
N ASP A 162 8.72 -9.61 2.82
CA ASP A 162 10.04 -9.78 3.43
C ASP A 162 10.44 -8.58 4.30
N PHE A 163 10.02 -7.35 3.99
CA PHE A 163 10.20 -6.18 4.87
C PHE A 163 9.50 -6.39 6.21
N LEU A 164 8.25 -6.83 6.18
CA LEU A 164 7.48 -7.19 7.38
C LEU A 164 8.21 -8.29 8.17
N ARG A 165 8.60 -9.37 7.47
CA ARG A 165 9.31 -10.50 8.09
C ARG A 165 10.64 -10.08 8.71
N GLY A 166 11.37 -9.17 8.07
CA GLY A 166 12.59 -8.58 8.61
C GLY A 166 12.36 -7.85 9.93
N GLY A 167 11.35 -6.96 9.97
CA GLY A 167 10.97 -6.25 11.19
C GLY A 167 10.48 -7.18 12.30
N GLN A 168 9.74 -8.24 11.95
CA GLN A 168 9.33 -9.28 12.91
C GLN A 168 10.55 -10.02 13.47
N GLN A 169 11.52 -10.38 12.62
CA GLN A 169 12.75 -11.06 13.05
C GLN A 169 13.55 -10.22 14.03
N GLU A 170 13.72 -8.92 13.75
CA GLU A 170 14.47 -8.03 14.65
C GLU A 170 13.91 -8.03 16.08
N VAL A 171 12.59 -8.04 16.23
CA VAL A 171 11.93 -8.06 17.55
C VAL A 171 12.03 -9.42 18.23
N LEU A 172 11.89 -10.51 17.48
CA LEU A 172 11.83 -11.86 18.02
C LEU A 172 13.23 -12.47 18.24
N GLN A 173 14.28 -11.93 17.61
CA GLN A 173 15.61 -12.54 17.55
C GLN A 173 16.16 -12.90 18.93
N ALA A 174 16.10 -11.98 19.89
CA ALA A 174 16.64 -12.22 21.24
C ALA A 174 15.91 -13.35 21.98
N ALA A 175 14.61 -13.51 21.76
CA ALA A 175 13.84 -14.60 22.36
C ALA A 175 14.09 -15.94 21.66
N ILE A 176 14.36 -15.91 20.36
CA ILE A 176 14.74 -17.09 19.55
C ILE A 176 16.13 -17.56 20.01
N ASP A 177 17.13 -16.68 20.08
CA ASP A 177 18.49 -17.01 20.48
C ASP A 177 18.56 -17.50 21.94
N GLY A 178 17.68 -16.96 22.78
CA GLY A 178 17.53 -17.38 24.17
C GLY A 178 16.74 -18.70 24.34
N GLY A 179 16.29 -19.33 23.26
CA GLY A 179 15.52 -20.57 23.27
C GLY A 179 14.11 -20.46 23.86
N LYS A 180 13.61 -19.24 24.08
CA LYS A 180 12.24 -18.97 24.54
C LYS A 180 11.21 -19.17 23.45
N ILE A 181 11.54 -18.75 22.22
CA ILE A 181 10.68 -18.88 21.04
C ILE A 181 11.31 -19.87 20.06
N LYS A 182 10.47 -20.73 19.52
CA LYS A 182 10.82 -21.61 18.42
C LYS A 182 9.90 -21.34 17.24
N ILE A 183 10.45 -21.01 16.08
CA ILE A 183 9.68 -20.96 14.84
C ILE A 183 9.43 -22.39 14.35
N VAL A 184 8.19 -22.85 14.42
CA VAL A 184 7.79 -24.23 14.07
C VAL A 184 7.14 -24.32 12.68
N GLY A 185 6.86 -23.17 12.05
CA GLY A 185 6.35 -23.10 10.68
C GLY A 185 6.52 -21.72 10.12
N GLU A 186 6.88 -21.65 8.84
CA GLU A 186 6.96 -20.39 8.08
C GLU A 186 6.51 -20.67 6.64
N ALA A 187 5.60 -19.84 6.12
CA ALA A 187 5.08 -20.00 4.77
C ALA A 187 4.75 -18.64 4.12
N TYR A 188 5.04 -18.52 2.82
CA TYR A 188 4.49 -17.47 1.99
C TYR A 188 3.02 -17.76 1.66
N THR A 189 2.25 -16.68 1.51
CA THR A 189 0.85 -16.74 1.11
C THR A 189 0.73 -16.16 -0.29
N ASP A 190 0.71 -17.05 -1.28
CA ASP A 190 0.63 -16.64 -2.68
C ASP A 190 -0.59 -15.76 -2.94
N GLY A 191 -0.34 -14.63 -3.60
CA GLY A 191 -1.33 -13.60 -3.90
C GLY A 191 -1.97 -12.92 -2.69
N TRP A 192 -1.42 -13.06 -1.48
CA TRP A 192 -2.00 -12.58 -0.21
C TRP A 192 -3.38 -13.19 0.10
N LEU A 193 -3.77 -14.29 -0.55
CA LEU A 193 -5.10 -14.87 -0.48
C LEU A 193 -5.39 -15.50 0.90
N PRO A 194 -6.46 -15.08 1.61
CA PRO A 194 -6.84 -15.65 2.91
C PRO A 194 -6.98 -17.17 2.89
N ALA A 195 -7.53 -17.73 1.80
CA ALA A 195 -7.69 -19.17 1.64
C ALA A 195 -6.34 -19.92 1.54
N ASN A 196 -5.29 -19.26 1.00
CA ASN A 196 -3.94 -19.82 0.98
C ASN A 196 -3.32 -19.77 2.38
N ALA A 197 -3.51 -18.66 3.12
CA ALA A 197 -3.08 -18.56 4.51
C ALA A 197 -3.73 -19.63 5.40
N GLN A 198 -5.04 -19.85 5.22
CA GLN A 198 -5.77 -20.90 5.94
C GLN A 198 -5.16 -22.27 5.68
N ARG A 199 -4.96 -22.65 4.41
CA ARG A 199 -4.34 -23.95 4.04
C ARG A 199 -2.92 -24.08 4.60
N ASN A 200 -2.12 -23.03 4.53
CA ASN A 200 -0.77 -23.03 5.11
C ASN A 200 -0.83 -23.29 6.61
N MET A 201 -1.73 -22.59 7.31
CA MET A 201 -1.89 -22.77 8.76
C MET A 201 -2.38 -24.17 9.13
N GLU A 202 -3.37 -24.73 8.43
CA GLU A 202 -3.88 -26.09 8.62
C GLU A 202 -2.76 -27.15 8.46
N GLN A 203 -1.90 -26.98 7.45
CA GLN A 203 -0.74 -27.85 7.22
C GLN A 203 0.27 -27.74 8.36
N ILE A 204 0.57 -26.54 8.84
CA ILE A 204 1.51 -26.30 9.93
C ILE A 204 0.96 -26.85 11.24
N LEU A 205 -0.34 -26.65 11.53
CA LEU A 205 -1.00 -27.23 12.71
C LEU A 205 -0.89 -28.75 12.72
N THR A 206 -1.19 -29.38 11.58
CA THR A 206 -1.07 -30.85 11.43
C THR A 206 0.36 -31.34 11.67
N ALA A 207 1.34 -30.68 11.06
CA ALA A 207 2.76 -31.05 11.17
C ALA A 207 3.30 -30.91 12.61
N ASN A 208 2.70 -30.03 13.41
CA ASN A 208 3.11 -29.74 14.79
C ASN A 208 2.17 -30.34 15.85
N ASN A 209 1.21 -31.20 15.48
CA ASN A 209 0.21 -31.76 16.40
C ASN A 209 -0.52 -30.65 17.18
N ASN A 210 -0.90 -29.56 16.54
CA ASN A 210 -1.55 -28.38 17.11
C ASN A 210 -0.76 -27.68 18.22
N LYS A 211 0.57 -27.90 18.32
CA LYS A 211 1.42 -27.25 19.31
C LYS A 211 1.95 -25.91 18.77
N VAL A 212 1.07 -24.92 18.73
CA VAL A 212 1.34 -23.54 18.31
C VAL A 212 0.83 -22.60 19.39
N ASP A 213 1.65 -21.65 19.81
CA ASP A 213 1.38 -20.71 20.89
C ASP A 213 1.15 -19.28 20.38
N ALA A 214 1.64 -18.94 19.19
CA ALA A 214 1.43 -17.64 18.56
C ALA A 214 1.58 -17.69 17.05
N VAL A 215 0.91 -16.79 16.34
CA VAL A 215 1.03 -16.63 14.88
C VAL A 215 1.30 -15.17 14.54
N VAL A 216 2.39 -14.92 13.82
CA VAL A 216 2.65 -13.59 13.23
C VAL A 216 2.24 -13.66 11.77
N ALA A 217 1.02 -13.21 11.49
CA ALA A 217 0.47 -13.09 10.15
C ALA A 217 0.72 -11.68 9.61
N SER A 218 1.08 -11.61 8.33
CA SER A 218 1.59 -10.38 7.73
C SER A 218 0.50 -9.34 7.44
N ASN A 219 -0.75 -9.75 7.12
CA ASN A 219 -1.85 -8.80 6.96
C ASN A 219 -3.17 -9.33 7.49
N ASP A 220 -4.21 -8.50 7.48
CA ASP A 220 -5.52 -8.80 8.06
C ASP A 220 -6.29 -9.88 7.28
N GLY A 221 -6.11 -9.93 5.96
CA GLY A 221 -6.66 -10.99 5.13
C GLY A 221 -6.05 -12.35 5.48
N THR A 222 -4.71 -12.45 5.56
CA THR A 222 -4.01 -13.66 5.96
C THR A 222 -4.30 -14.05 7.41
N ALA A 223 -4.40 -13.05 8.31
CA ALA A 223 -4.82 -13.26 9.71
C ALA A 223 -6.23 -13.87 9.79
N GLY A 224 -7.15 -13.45 8.92
CA GLY A 224 -8.49 -14.04 8.82
C GLY A 224 -8.46 -15.53 8.48
N GLY A 225 -7.61 -15.91 7.51
CA GLY A 225 -7.39 -17.33 7.17
C GLY A 225 -6.77 -18.12 8.33
N VAL A 226 -5.79 -17.54 9.02
CA VAL A 226 -5.17 -18.14 10.22
C VAL A 226 -6.21 -18.36 11.33
N VAL A 227 -6.99 -17.33 11.65
CA VAL A 227 -8.04 -17.42 12.69
C VAL A 227 -9.06 -18.50 12.33
N ALA A 228 -9.46 -18.61 11.07
CA ALA A 228 -10.38 -19.67 10.64
C ALA A 228 -9.79 -21.08 10.85
N ALA A 229 -8.51 -21.30 10.53
CA ALA A 229 -7.82 -22.57 10.76
C ALA A 229 -7.69 -22.90 12.26
N LEU A 230 -7.35 -21.92 13.09
CA LEU A 230 -7.26 -22.08 14.55
C LEU A 230 -8.62 -22.42 15.17
N THR A 231 -9.67 -21.67 14.78
CA THR A 231 -11.05 -21.92 15.28
C THR A 231 -11.54 -23.33 14.92
N ALA A 232 -11.24 -23.81 13.69
CA ALA A 232 -11.61 -25.16 13.27
C ALA A 232 -10.95 -26.26 14.14
N GLN A 233 -9.87 -25.96 14.85
CA GLN A 233 -9.18 -26.86 15.78
C GLN A 233 -9.51 -26.56 17.27
N GLY A 234 -10.43 -25.64 17.57
CA GLY A 234 -10.76 -25.23 18.92
C GLY A 234 -9.61 -24.50 19.64
N MET A 235 -8.78 -23.78 18.88
CA MET A 235 -7.58 -23.08 19.37
C MET A 235 -7.82 -21.56 19.39
N GLU A 236 -8.99 -21.12 19.87
CA GLU A 236 -9.29 -19.71 20.05
C GLU A 236 -8.38 -19.09 21.14
N GLY A 237 -8.07 -17.81 20.95
CA GLY A 237 -7.28 -17.04 21.92
C GLY A 237 -5.77 -17.11 21.71
N ILE A 238 -5.28 -17.84 20.73
CA ILE A 238 -3.89 -17.76 20.30
C ILE A 238 -3.63 -16.35 19.71
N PRO A 239 -2.56 -15.64 20.16
CA PRO A 239 -2.21 -14.35 19.59
C PRO A 239 -1.96 -14.41 18.09
N VAL A 240 -2.64 -13.53 17.32
CA VAL A 240 -2.49 -13.41 15.87
C VAL A 240 -2.33 -11.95 15.51
N SER A 241 -1.31 -11.60 14.73
CA SER A 241 -1.12 -10.25 14.20
C SER A 241 -1.78 -10.06 12.83
N GLY A 242 -1.90 -8.82 12.41
CA GLY A 242 -2.29 -8.39 11.08
C GLY A 242 -1.86 -6.96 10.80
N GLN A 243 -2.17 -6.45 9.61
CA GLN A 243 -2.04 -5.05 9.21
C GLN A 243 -3.14 -4.69 8.20
N ASP A 244 -3.29 -3.44 7.91
CA ASP A 244 -4.12 -2.70 6.97
C ASP A 244 -5.33 -2.02 7.64
N GLY A 245 -5.82 -2.53 8.77
CA GLY A 245 -6.99 -1.98 9.45
C GLY A 245 -8.31 -2.38 8.78
N ASP A 246 -8.38 -3.56 8.20
CA ASP A 246 -9.60 -4.09 7.61
C ASP A 246 -10.73 -4.12 8.65
N HIS A 247 -11.94 -3.73 8.27
CA HIS A 247 -13.07 -3.65 9.21
C HIS A 247 -13.34 -4.99 9.90
N ALA A 248 -13.25 -6.10 9.16
CA ALA A 248 -13.38 -7.43 9.73
C ALA A 248 -12.28 -7.77 10.74
N ALA A 249 -11.05 -7.31 10.51
CA ALA A 249 -9.93 -7.52 11.43
C ALA A 249 -10.06 -6.67 12.69
N LEU A 250 -10.43 -5.41 12.57
CA LEU A 250 -10.70 -4.54 13.72
C LEU A 250 -11.81 -5.11 14.61
N ASN A 251 -12.85 -5.70 14.02
CA ASN A 251 -13.87 -6.44 14.77
C ASN A 251 -13.29 -7.70 15.43
N ARG A 252 -12.37 -8.45 14.79
CA ARG A 252 -11.65 -9.57 15.41
C ARG A 252 -10.78 -9.09 16.57
N VAL A 253 -10.12 -7.93 16.44
CA VAL A 253 -9.36 -7.31 17.55
C VAL A 253 -10.31 -6.97 18.71
N ALA A 254 -11.46 -6.36 18.44
CA ALA A 254 -12.45 -6.05 19.46
C ALA A 254 -12.97 -7.32 20.19
N LYS A 255 -13.18 -8.41 19.45
CA LYS A 255 -13.55 -9.73 20.00
C LYS A 255 -12.43 -10.45 20.74
N GLY A 256 -11.17 -10.09 20.49
CA GLY A 256 -9.99 -10.75 21.07
C GLY A 256 -9.54 -12.00 20.31
N THR A 257 -9.99 -12.21 19.09
CA THR A 257 -9.56 -13.31 18.20
C THR A 257 -8.42 -12.90 17.26
N GLN A 258 -8.04 -11.63 17.26
CA GLN A 258 -6.82 -11.09 16.66
C GLN A 258 -6.20 -10.12 17.67
N THR A 259 -4.88 -10.11 17.80
CA THR A 259 -4.17 -9.30 18.79
C THR A 259 -4.00 -7.85 18.35
N VAL A 260 -3.61 -7.66 17.12
CA VAL A 260 -3.29 -6.36 16.55
C VAL A 260 -3.64 -6.33 15.06
N SER A 261 -4.15 -5.21 14.60
CA SER A 261 -4.11 -4.81 13.21
C SER A 261 -3.27 -3.52 13.12
N VAL A 262 -2.14 -3.57 12.45
CA VAL A 262 -1.35 -2.35 12.23
C VAL A 262 -2.03 -1.55 11.12
N TRP A 263 -2.75 -0.52 11.52
CA TRP A 263 -3.54 0.30 10.60
C TRP A 263 -2.65 1.16 9.70
N LYS A 264 -2.89 1.02 8.43
CA LYS A 264 -2.33 1.81 7.33
C LYS A 264 -3.47 2.61 6.72
N ASP A 265 -3.56 3.92 7.00
CA ASP A 265 -4.68 4.73 6.49
C ASP A 265 -4.59 4.89 4.97
N ALA A 266 -5.35 4.03 4.27
CA ALA A 266 -5.41 4.01 2.82
C ALA A 266 -5.91 5.33 2.21
N ARG A 267 -6.68 6.12 2.98
CA ARG A 267 -7.16 7.44 2.55
C ARG A 267 -6.01 8.43 2.44
N GLU A 268 -5.07 8.39 3.39
CA GLU A 268 -3.88 9.23 3.36
C GLU A 268 -2.94 8.80 2.23
N LEU A 269 -2.67 7.49 2.11
CA LEU A 269 -1.78 6.98 1.06
C LEU A 269 -2.31 7.32 -0.34
N GLY A 270 -3.60 7.06 -0.60
CA GLY A 270 -4.23 7.34 -1.89
C GLY A 270 -4.26 8.83 -2.22
N LYS A 271 -4.59 9.69 -1.24
CA LYS A 271 -4.53 11.14 -1.40
C LYS A 271 -3.13 11.61 -1.80
N VAL A 272 -2.12 11.18 -1.05
CA VAL A 272 -0.72 11.55 -1.30
C VAL A 272 -0.26 11.06 -2.67
N ALA A 273 -0.66 9.85 -3.10
CA ALA A 273 -0.33 9.32 -4.42
C ALA A 273 -0.90 10.19 -5.55
N GLY A 274 -2.18 10.59 -5.45
CA GLY A 274 -2.81 11.48 -6.41
C GLY A 274 -2.11 12.85 -6.49
N GLU A 275 -1.80 13.45 -5.34
CA GLU A 275 -1.08 14.73 -5.25
C GLU A 275 0.30 14.66 -5.89
N ILE A 276 1.07 13.58 -5.62
CA ILE A 276 2.40 13.34 -6.22
C ILE A 276 2.28 13.16 -7.73
N ALA A 277 1.36 12.33 -8.20
CA ALA A 277 1.18 12.08 -9.63
C ALA A 277 0.88 13.36 -10.39
N VAL A 278 -0.01 14.21 -9.88
CA VAL A 278 -0.33 15.52 -10.48
C VAL A 278 0.87 16.47 -10.44
N ALA A 279 1.63 16.50 -9.35
CA ALA A 279 2.82 17.34 -9.24
C ALA A 279 3.89 16.93 -10.26
N LEU A 280 4.12 15.63 -10.43
CA LEU A 280 5.07 15.10 -11.41
C LEU A 280 4.59 15.35 -12.85
N ALA A 281 3.31 15.16 -13.15
CA ALA A 281 2.72 15.47 -14.45
C ALA A 281 2.88 16.96 -14.84
N LYS A 282 2.87 17.87 -13.86
CA LYS A 282 3.13 19.30 -14.05
C LYS A 282 4.61 19.65 -14.22
N GLY A 283 5.50 18.66 -14.33
CA GLY A 283 6.95 18.86 -14.47
C GLY A 283 7.71 19.01 -13.15
N GLY A 284 7.09 18.69 -12.03
CA GLY A 284 7.77 18.56 -10.74
C GLY A 284 8.80 17.42 -10.74
N THR A 285 9.73 17.45 -9.80
CA THR A 285 10.75 16.41 -9.63
C THR A 285 10.41 15.51 -8.44
N MET A 286 10.87 14.27 -8.47
CA MET A 286 10.68 13.33 -7.34
C MET A 286 11.30 13.86 -6.04
N ASP A 287 12.48 14.50 -6.12
CA ASP A 287 13.16 15.09 -4.96
C ASP A 287 12.46 16.35 -4.42
N GLY A 288 11.57 16.97 -5.21
CA GLY A 288 10.74 18.11 -4.81
C GLY A 288 9.44 17.71 -4.10
N VAL A 289 9.14 16.43 -3.98
CA VAL A 289 7.96 15.94 -3.26
C VAL A 289 8.15 16.14 -1.76
N GLU A 290 7.16 16.72 -1.10
CA GLU A 290 7.19 16.93 0.35
C GLU A 290 7.34 15.61 1.11
N GLY A 291 8.31 15.55 2.03
CA GLY A 291 8.61 14.35 2.81
C GLY A 291 9.32 13.24 2.04
N ALA A 292 9.76 13.52 0.80
CA ALA A 292 10.60 12.58 0.06
C ALA A 292 12.03 12.53 0.61
N GLY A 293 12.65 11.36 0.50
CA GLY A 293 14.04 11.13 0.85
C GLY A 293 14.66 10.04 -0.02
N LYS A 294 15.98 9.93 0.00
CA LYS A 294 16.68 8.82 -0.64
C LYS A 294 16.60 7.58 0.24
N TRP A 295 16.30 6.48 -0.37
CA TRP A 295 16.22 5.17 0.26
C TRP A 295 16.85 4.12 -0.64
N THR A 296 17.65 3.24 -0.07
CA THR A 296 18.30 2.15 -0.83
C THR A 296 17.53 0.85 -0.55
N SER A 297 17.07 0.22 -1.61
CA SER A 297 16.41 -1.07 -1.55
C SER A 297 17.37 -2.19 -1.14
N PRO A 298 16.87 -3.37 -0.70
CA PRO A 298 17.73 -4.52 -0.45
C PRO A 298 18.54 -5.00 -1.67
N ALA A 299 18.05 -4.75 -2.88
CA ALA A 299 18.80 -5.04 -4.10
C ALA A 299 19.90 -4.00 -4.44
N GLY A 300 19.98 -2.91 -3.66
CA GLY A 300 21.00 -1.87 -3.82
C GLY A 300 20.58 -0.73 -4.74
N THR A 301 19.32 -0.67 -5.18
CA THR A 301 18.79 0.44 -5.98
C THR A 301 18.50 1.64 -5.09
N GLU A 302 19.08 2.80 -5.40
CA GLU A 302 18.72 4.06 -4.74
C GLU A 302 17.45 4.64 -5.37
N LEU A 303 16.42 4.81 -4.56
CA LEU A 303 15.10 5.32 -4.91
C LEU A 303 14.83 6.65 -4.22
N THR A 304 13.97 7.47 -4.82
CA THR A 304 13.33 8.58 -4.09
C THR A 304 12.01 8.03 -3.54
N ALA A 305 11.85 8.09 -2.21
CA ALA A 305 10.74 7.45 -1.52
C ALA A 305 10.11 8.36 -0.45
N ARG A 306 8.84 8.10 -0.15
CA ARG A 306 8.15 8.65 1.02
C ARG A 306 7.46 7.52 1.78
N PHE A 307 7.72 7.45 3.08
CA PHE A 307 7.13 6.47 3.98
C PHE A 307 6.12 7.13 4.92
N LEU A 308 4.89 6.62 4.96
CA LEU A 308 3.89 7.05 5.92
C LEU A 308 4.01 6.23 7.22
N ALA A 309 3.56 6.82 8.32
CA ALA A 309 3.62 6.19 9.63
C ALA A 309 2.42 5.24 9.85
N PRO A 310 2.64 3.96 10.18
CA PRO A 310 1.57 3.04 10.57
C PRO A 310 1.20 3.23 12.04
N ILE A 311 0.00 2.74 12.44
CA ILE A 311 -0.50 2.80 13.82
C ILE A 311 -0.92 1.40 14.27
N PRO A 312 -0.33 0.81 15.35
CA PRO A 312 -0.77 -0.46 15.87
C PRO A 312 -2.12 -0.30 16.61
N VAL A 313 -3.14 -0.99 16.14
CA VAL A 313 -4.48 -0.99 16.76
C VAL A 313 -4.68 -2.30 17.48
N THR A 314 -4.83 -2.19 18.81
CA THR A 314 -5.08 -3.30 19.74
C THR A 314 -6.38 -3.06 20.48
N ARG A 315 -6.78 -3.96 21.37
CA ARG A 315 -7.96 -3.78 22.22
C ARG A 315 -7.89 -2.52 23.10
N ASP A 316 -6.69 -2.01 23.38
CA ASP A 316 -6.50 -0.89 24.31
C ASP A 316 -6.74 0.48 23.65
N ASN A 317 -6.73 0.56 22.32
CA ASN A 317 -6.82 1.82 21.58
C ASN A 317 -7.77 1.80 20.37
N LEU A 318 -8.77 0.91 20.38
CA LEU A 318 -9.77 0.78 19.28
C LEU A 318 -10.49 2.09 18.92
N SER A 319 -10.60 3.04 19.86
CA SER A 319 -11.22 4.34 19.59
C SER A 319 -10.49 5.12 18.49
N VAL A 320 -9.18 4.91 18.30
CA VAL A 320 -8.38 5.65 17.32
C VAL A 320 -8.95 5.53 15.89
N VAL A 321 -9.43 4.35 15.50
CA VAL A 321 -10.00 4.11 14.17
C VAL A 321 -11.45 4.59 14.05
N VAL A 322 -12.19 4.65 15.17
CA VAL A 322 -13.54 5.22 15.22
C VAL A 322 -13.48 6.75 15.16
N ASP A 323 -12.61 7.35 15.97
CA ASP A 323 -12.42 8.81 16.05
C ASP A 323 -11.89 9.37 14.71
N ALA A 324 -11.07 8.59 14.00
CA ALA A 324 -10.62 8.91 12.65
C ALA A 324 -11.70 8.72 11.57
N GLY A 325 -12.88 8.18 11.91
CA GLY A 325 -13.94 7.89 10.94
C GLY A 325 -13.58 6.77 9.95
N TRP A 326 -12.62 5.89 10.33
CA TRP A 326 -12.23 4.75 9.51
C TRP A 326 -13.28 3.65 9.53
N ILE A 327 -13.81 3.35 10.72
CA ILE A 327 -14.86 2.37 10.93
C ILE A 327 -15.93 2.95 11.87
N THR A 328 -17.20 2.61 11.67
CA THR A 328 -18.25 3.00 12.61
C THR A 328 -18.18 2.16 13.89
N LYS A 329 -18.59 2.74 15.04
CA LYS A 329 -18.67 2.00 16.30
C LYS A 329 -19.51 0.72 16.17
N ASP A 330 -20.65 0.81 15.47
CA ASP A 330 -21.56 -0.33 15.29
C ASP A 330 -20.90 -1.47 14.53
N ALA A 331 -20.16 -1.17 13.44
CA ALA A 331 -19.43 -2.18 12.67
C ALA A 331 -18.28 -2.78 13.49
N LEU A 332 -17.50 -1.94 14.18
CA LEU A 332 -16.41 -2.39 15.05
C LEU A 332 -16.90 -3.33 16.14
N CYS A 333 -18.03 -3.01 16.77
CA CYS A 333 -18.53 -3.69 17.97
C CYS A 333 -19.53 -4.80 17.65
N GLN A 334 -19.74 -5.14 16.40
CA GLN A 334 -20.71 -6.16 16.01
C GLN A 334 -20.38 -7.53 16.65
N GLY A 335 -21.31 -8.05 17.47
CA GLY A 335 -21.15 -9.33 18.17
C GLY A 335 -20.08 -9.34 19.26
N VAL A 336 -19.64 -8.17 19.72
CA VAL A 336 -18.75 -8.02 20.89
C VAL A 336 -19.62 -7.90 22.14
N SER A 337 -19.38 -8.74 23.14
CA SER A 337 -20.03 -8.66 24.45
C SER A 337 -18.99 -8.50 25.54
N GLY A 338 -19.19 -7.52 26.45
CA GLY A 338 -18.20 -7.21 27.50
C GLY A 338 -16.85 -6.80 26.97
N GLY A 339 -16.83 -6.14 25.80
CA GLY A 339 -15.60 -5.76 25.09
C GLY A 339 -14.89 -4.55 25.70
N PRO A 340 -13.73 -4.18 25.15
CA PRO A 340 -13.04 -2.95 25.50
C PRO A 340 -13.78 -1.72 24.98
N ALA A 341 -13.39 -0.51 25.44
CA ALA A 341 -13.85 0.71 24.80
C ALA A 341 -13.44 0.69 23.29
N PRO A 342 -14.31 1.18 22.39
CA PRO A 342 -15.61 1.82 22.63
C PRO A 342 -16.80 0.83 22.65
N CYS A 343 -16.57 -0.50 22.74
CA CYS A 343 -17.60 -1.55 22.61
C CYS A 343 -18.27 -1.95 23.95
N ASN A 344 -17.96 -1.27 25.06
CA ASN A 344 -18.58 -1.46 26.39
C ASN A 344 -19.75 -0.50 26.60
#